data_766ce920d20092ade1339b57d443d03a
#
_entry.id   766ce920d20092ade1339b57d443d03a
#
_cell.length_a   1.000
_cell.length_b   1.000
_cell.length_c   1.000
_cell.angle_alpha   90.00
_cell.angle_beta   90.00
_cell.angle_gamma   90.00
#
_symmetry.space_group_name_H-M   'P 1'
#
loop_
_entity.id
_entity.type
_entity.pdbx_description
1 polymer ?
#
loop_
_entity_poly.entity_id
_entity_poly.type
_entity_poly.pdbx_seq_one_letter_code
_entity_poly.pdbx_strand_id
1 'polypeptide(L)'
;MGELHVGGLTKKGTEQMIVEKLKPYIKETPIVTVRMVNYKISVIGEVARPGTFTISNEKVNLLEALAMAGDMTVYGFRNDIKLIREDANGKQEIIPLDLNKAETILSPYYWLQQNDIVYVTPNKAKARNSDIGSSTSLWFSATSILISIASLLYNILR
;
A
#
# COMPACT_ATOMS: atom_id res chain seq x y z
N MET A 1 7.07 15.70 38.01
CA MET A 1 6.87 16.18 36.63
C MET A 1 5.43 15.90 36.27
N GLY A 2 4.64 16.89 35.91
CA GLY A 2 3.22 16.72 35.62
C GLY A 2 2.98 16.22 34.20
N GLU A 3 1.74 16.30 33.75
CA GLU A 3 1.31 15.99 32.38
C GLU A 3 1.92 16.98 31.38
N LEU A 4 2.39 16.49 30.24
CA LEU A 4 3.01 17.30 29.20
C LEU A 4 2.10 17.30 27.94
N HIS A 5 1.69 18.49 27.52
CA HIS A 5 0.93 18.66 26.28
C HIS A 5 1.92 18.72 25.10
N VAL A 6 1.92 17.66 24.29
CA VAL A 6 2.83 17.51 23.14
C VAL A 6 2.10 17.58 21.79
N GLY A 7 0.77 17.74 21.82
CA GLY A 7 -0.05 17.87 20.60
C GLY A 7 0.42 19.04 19.73
N GLY A 8 0.62 18.82 18.42
CA GLY A 8 1.07 19.81 17.46
C GLY A 8 2.57 20.11 17.46
N LEU A 9 3.35 19.51 18.35
CA LEU A 9 4.81 19.64 18.35
C LEU A 9 5.46 18.64 17.41
N THR A 10 6.59 19.06 16.81
CA THR A 10 7.47 18.11 16.13
C THR A 10 8.17 17.21 17.14
N LYS A 11 8.66 16.05 16.70
CA LYS A 11 9.45 15.12 17.53
C LYS A 11 10.59 15.85 18.27
N LYS A 12 11.37 16.64 17.52
CA LYS A 12 12.48 17.43 18.07
C LYS A 12 12.01 18.49 19.07
N GLY A 13 10.88 19.16 18.80
CA GLY A 13 10.28 20.11 19.74
C GLY A 13 9.82 19.45 21.03
N THR A 14 9.27 18.23 20.95
CA THR A 14 8.89 17.43 22.12
C THR A 14 10.11 17.02 22.93
N GLU A 15 11.20 16.58 22.29
CA GLU A 15 12.46 16.21 22.95
C GLU A 15 13.04 17.42 23.70
N GLN A 16 13.10 18.59 23.05
CA GLN A 16 13.59 19.82 23.67
C GLN A 16 12.72 20.25 24.87
N MET A 17 11.42 20.23 24.73
CA MET A 17 10.50 20.56 25.84
C MET A 17 10.70 19.62 27.04
N ILE A 18 10.87 18.34 26.81
CA ILE A 18 11.13 17.37 27.87
C ILE A 18 12.47 17.66 28.55
N VAL A 19 13.53 17.93 27.78
CA VAL A 19 14.85 18.31 28.31
C VAL A 19 14.75 19.55 29.19
N GLU A 20 14.06 20.59 28.75
CA GLU A 20 13.87 21.82 29.52
C GLU A 20 13.10 21.60 30.83
N LYS A 21 12.07 20.78 30.79
CA LYS A 21 11.29 20.42 31.99
C LYS A 21 12.08 19.55 32.99
N LEU A 22 13.08 18.80 32.53
CA LEU A 22 13.95 17.98 33.37
C LEU A 22 15.10 18.76 34.01
N LYS A 23 15.57 19.85 33.38
CA LYS A 23 16.70 20.68 33.91
C LYS A 23 16.64 21.01 35.39
N PRO A 24 15.46 21.39 35.97
CA PRO A 24 15.40 21.70 37.41
C PRO A 24 15.60 20.50 38.34
N TYR A 25 15.47 19.31 37.81
CA TYR A 25 15.49 18.06 38.59
C TYR A 25 16.78 17.24 38.41
N ILE A 26 17.58 17.57 37.39
CA ILE A 26 18.78 16.79 37.03
C ILE A 26 19.96 17.74 36.84
N LYS A 27 21.14 17.39 37.43
CA LYS A 27 22.35 18.21 37.34
C LYS A 27 23.00 18.19 35.95
N GLU A 28 22.81 17.09 35.20
CA GLU A 28 23.38 16.92 33.86
C GLU A 28 22.28 17.02 32.82
N THR A 29 22.62 17.45 31.59
CA THR A 29 21.64 17.53 30.49
C THR A 29 21.27 16.11 30.01
N PRO A 30 20.03 15.65 30.17
CA PRO A 30 19.62 14.32 29.77
C PRO A 30 19.52 14.21 28.24
N ILE A 31 19.83 13.05 27.69
CA ILE A 31 19.50 12.69 26.31
C ILE A 31 18.07 12.14 26.31
N VAL A 32 17.18 12.83 25.63
CA VAL A 32 15.78 12.40 25.46
C VAL A 32 15.57 11.96 24.02
N THR A 33 14.98 10.79 23.82
CA THR A 33 14.61 10.28 22.50
C THR A 33 13.12 9.98 22.47
N VAL A 34 12.40 10.63 21.56
CA VAL A 34 10.98 10.40 21.32
C VAL A 34 10.81 9.50 20.08
N ARG A 35 10.05 8.41 20.21
CA ARG A 35 9.75 7.49 19.11
C ARG A 35 8.24 7.33 18.92
N MET A 36 7.79 7.24 17.67
CA MET A 36 6.42 6.86 17.36
C MET A 36 6.32 5.33 17.44
N VAL A 37 5.50 4.82 18.37
CA VAL A 37 5.40 3.37 18.64
C VAL A 37 4.44 2.67 17.68
N ASN A 38 3.47 3.39 17.12
CA ASN A 38 2.38 2.82 16.30
C ASN A 38 2.42 3.31 14.85
N TYR A 39 3.60 3.67 14.33
CA TYR A 39 3.72 4.08 12.94
C TYR A 39 3.44 2.88 12.04
N LYS A 40 2.32 2.89 11.35
CA LYS A 40 1.90 1.85 10.41
C LYS A 40 1.39 2.47 9.12
N ILE A 41 1.58 1.74 8.03
CA ILE A 41 1.04 2.03 6.70
C ILE A 41 0.36 0.79 6.16
N SER A 42 -0.55 0.94 5.22
CA SER A 42 -1.17 -0.18 4.52
C SER A 42 -0.82 -0.14 3.03
N VAL A 43 -0.46 -1.28 2.47
CA VAL A 43 -0.22 -1.44 1.03
C VAL A 43 -1.16 -2.52 0.52
N ILE A 44 -2.01 -2.16 -0.44
CA ILE A 44 -3.07 -3.02 -0.96
C ILE A 44 -3.16 -2.93 -2.49
N GLY A 45 -3.92 -3.83 -3.09
CA GLY A 45 -4.09 -3.92 -4.54
C GLY A 45 -3.10 -4.89 -5.19
N GLU A 46 -2.53 -4.52 -6.33
CA GLU A 46 -1.66 -5.39 -7.13
C GLU A 46 -0.20 -5.39 -6.64
N VAL A 47 0.01 -5.93 -5.46
CA VAL A 47 1.31 -6.18 -4.83
C VAL A 47 1.43 -7.66 -4.46
N ALA A 48 2.65 -8.14 -4.28
CA ALA A 48 2.88 -9.56 -3.97
C ALA A 48 2.32 -9.96 -2.60
N ARG A 49 2.38 -9.07 -1.60
CA ARG A 49 1.94 -9.32 -0.23
C ARG A 49 1.19 -8.11 0.31
N PRO A 50 -0.12 -7.95 -0.03
CA PRO A 50 -0.91 -6.86 0.54
C PRO A 50 -1.05 -7.02 2.05
N GLY A 51 -1.02 -5.90 2.77
CA GLY A 51 -1.14 -5.90 4.23
C GLY A 51 -0.84 -4.56 4.87
N THR A 52 -0.91 -4.55 6.20
CA THR A 52 -0.50 -3.41 7.03
C THR A 52 0.87 -3.69 7.63
N PHE A 53 1.78 -2.74 7.46
CA PHE A 53 3.17 -2.84 7.89
C PHE A 53 3.46 -1.84 8.99
N THR A 54 4.08 -2.32 10.08
CA THR A 54 4.59 -1.46 11.16
C THR A 54 5.96 -0.96 10.78
N ILE A 55 6.16 0.35 10.86
CA ILE A 55 7.40 1.03 10.48
C ILE A 55 8.21 1.26 11.74
N SER A 56 9.38 0.64 11.80
CA SER A 56 10.33 0.81 12.91
C SER A 56 11.21 2.04 12.74
N ASN A 57 11.34 2.52 11.51
CA ASN A 57 12.12 3.70 11.17
C ASN A 57 11.32 4.99 11.40
N GLU A 58 12.03 6.13 11.44
CA GLU A 58 11.39 7.43 11.59
C GLU A 58 10.58 7.88 10.37
N LYS A 59 10.95 7.38 9.20
CA LYS A 59 10.34 7.69 7.92
C LYS A 59 10.31 6.45 7.04
N VAL A 60 9.35 6.40 6.14
CA VAL A 60 9.24 5.41 5.08
C VAL A 60 8.77 6.14 3.81
N ASN A 61 9.35 5.80 2.69
CA ASN A 61 8.94 6.33 1.40
C ASN A 61 8.07 5.32 0.61
N LEU A 62 7.46 5.80 -0.47
CA LEU A 62 6.56 4.99 -1.31
C LEU A 62 7.24 3.71 -1.85
N LEU A 63 8.49 3.80 -2.31
CA LEU A 63 9.21 2.64 -2.86
C LEU A 63 9.57 1.63 -1.77
N GLU A 64 9.97 2.09 -0.58
CA GLU A 64 10.20 1.21 0.58
C GLU A 64 8.91 0.49 0.99
N ALA A 65 7.77 1.19 0.99
CA ALA A 65 6.48 0.60 1.28
C ALA A 65 6.11 -0.51 0.28
N LEU A 66 6.31 -0.27 -1.01
CA LEU A 66 6.11 -1.27 -2.05
C LEU A 66 7.08 -2.46 -1.89
N ALA A 67 8.36 -2.21 -1.58
CA ALA A 67 9.34 -3.26 -1.32
C ALA A 67 8.94 -4.13 -0.10
N MET A 68 8.41 -3.53 0.98
CA MET A 68 7.88 -4.28 2.12
C MET A 68 6.71 -5.18 1.73
N ALA A 69 5.88 -4.75 0.80
CA ALA A 69 4.80 -5.53 0.22
C ALA A 69 5.26 -6.55 -0.85
N GLY A 70 6.58 -6.72 -1.04
CA GLY A 70 7.17 -7.64 -2.00
C GLY A 70 7.10 -7.16 -3.45
N ASP A 71 7.00 -5.83 -3.64
CA ASP A 71 6.85 -5.12 -4.90
C ASP A 71 5.49 -5.34 -5.59
N MET A 72 5.27 -4.58 -6.64
CA MET A 72 4.09 -4.65 -7.49
C MET A 72 4.13 -5.91 -8.35
N THR A 73 2.98 -6.54 -8.57
CA THR A 73 2.90 -7.63 -9.55
C THR A 73 2.99 -7.08 -10.97
N VAL A 74 3.19 -7.98 -11.95
CA VAL A 74 3.19 -7.63 -13.39
C VAL A 74 1.85 -7.08 -13.87
N TYR A 75 0.81 -7.20 -13.06
CA TYR A 75 -0.54 -6.70 -13.33
C TYR A 75 -0.82 -5.35 -12.66
N GLY A 76 0.11 -4.81 -11.88
CA GLY A 76 -0.03 -3.50 -11.26
C GLY A 76 0.31 -2.35 -12.21
N PHE A 77 -0.49 -1.30 -12.23
CA PHE A 77 -0.20 -0.06 -12.95
C PHE A 77 0.80 0.80 -12.18
N ARG A 78 1.99 0.99 -12.75
CA ARG A 78 3.02 1.87 -12.17
C ARG A 78 2.69 3.36 -12.29
N ASN A 79 1.83 3.71 -13.23
CA ASN A 79 1.37 5.07 -13.50
C ASN A 79 0.04 5.41 -12.79
N ASP A 80 -0.56 4.49 -12.05
CA ASP A 80 -1.81 4.72 -11.33
C ASP A 80 -1.76 4.07 -9.94
N ILE A 81 -0.92 4.64 -9.09
CA ILE A 81 -0.88 4.34 -7.66
C ILE A 81 -1.66 5.44 -6.94
N LYS A 82 -2.51 5.07 -6.00
CA LYS A 82 -3.29 6.01 -5.21
C LYS A 82 -2.79 6.00 -3.78
N LEU A 83 -2.33 7.15 -3.32
CA LEU A 83 -2.08 7.38 -1.91
C LEU A 83 -3.35 7.93 -1.28
N ILE A 84 -3.89 7.24 -0.29
CA ILE A 84 -5.05 7.66 0.49
C ILE A 84 -4.53 8.13 1.82
N ARG A 85 -4.73 9.40 2.12
CA ARG A 85 -4.26 10.09 3.34
C ARG A 85 -5.40 10.80 4.02
N GLU A 86 -5.44 10.75 5.34
CA GLU A 86 -6.35 11.53 6.15
C GLU A 86 -5.74 12.89 6.49
N ASP A 87 -6.48 13.96 6.22
CA ASP A 87 -6.07 15.32 6.58
C ASP A 87 -6.29 15.60 8.08
N ALA A 88 -5.87 16.78 8.54
CA ALA A 88 -6.02 17.20 9.93
C ALA A 88 -7.49 17.30 10.41
N ASN A 89 -8.45 17.32 9.48
CA ASN A 89 -9.90 17.41 9.77
C ASN A 89 -10.57 16.03 9.73
N GLY A 90 -9.82 14.94 9.53
CA GLY A 90 -10.34 13.60 9.39
C GLY A 90 -10.93 13.28 8.01
N LYS A 91 -10.73 14.15 7.01
CA LYS A 91 -11.17 13.92 5.64
C LYS A 91 -10.11 13.15 4.86
N GLN A 92 -10.55 12.13 4.15
CA GLN A 92 -9.66 11.36 3.27
C GLN A 92 -9.44 12.08 1.94
N GLU A 93 -8.17 12.19 1.54
CA GLU A 93 -7.72 12.68 0.25
C GLU A 93 -7.11 11.53 -0.55
N ILE A 94 -7.42 11.47 -1.84
CA ILE A 94 -6.85 10.48 -2.77
C ILE A 94 -5.91 11.22 -3.72
N ILE A 95 -4.63 10.87 -3.63
CA ILE A 95 -3.54 11.51 -4.38
C ILE A 95 -3.03 10.50 -5.41
N PRO A 96 -3.18 10.78 -6.72
CA PRO A 96 -2.64 9.92 -7.75
C PRO A 96 -1.12 10.09 -7.85
N LEU A 97 -0.38 8.99 -7.91
CA LEU A 97 1.06 8.93 -8.03
C LEU A 97 1.47 8.07 -9.23
N ASP A 98 2.43 8.56 -10.00
CA ASP A 98 2.97 7.88 -11.18
C ASP A 98 4.46 7.58 -10.98
N LEU A 99 4.83 6.31 -10.80
CA LEU A 99 6.23 5.90 -10.60
C LEU A 99 7.09 6.02 -11.87
N ASN A 100 6.49 6.24 -13.04
CA ASN A 100 7.26 6.48 -14.25
C ASN A 100 7.76 7.93 -14.34
N LYS A 101 7.31 8.80 -13.44
CA LYS A 101 7.68 10.22 -13.40
C LYS A 101 8.63 10.50 -12.24
N ALA A 102 9.72 11.19 -12.55
CA ALA A 102 10.69 11.61 -11.54
C ALA A 102 10.08 12.58 -10.51
N GLU A 103 9.10 13.39 -10.92
CA GLU A 103 8.38 14.34 -10.06
C GLU A 103 7.71 13.64 -8.87
N THR A 104 7.33 12.38 -9.00
CA THR A 104 6.76 11.60 -7.89
C THR A 104 7.74 11.47 -6.73
N ILE A 105 9.03 11.26 -7.02
CA ILE A 105 10.08 11.15 -6.00
C ILE A 105 10.35 12.50 -5.32
N LEU A 106 10.16 13.58 -6.06
CA LEU A 106 10.34 14.96 -5.55
C LEU A 106 9.07 15.51 -4.88
N SER A 107 7.96 14.79 -4.98
CA SER A 107 6.68 15.18 -4.39
C SER A 107 6.72 15.11 -2.86
N PRO A 108 6.02 16.01 -2.14
CA PRO A 108 5.81 15.88 -0.69
C PRO A 108 5.06 14.61 -0.31
N TYR A 109 4.34 14.00 -1.24
CA TYR A 109 3.60 12.75 -1.04
C TYR A 109 4.45 11.48 -1.19
N TYR A 110 5.71 11.62 -1.61
CA TYR A 110 6.65 10.50 -1.70
C TYR A 110 6.96 9.90 -0.31
N TRP A 111 7.03 10.76 0.71
CA TRP A 111 7.19 10.35 2.10
C TRP A 111 5.82 10.06 2.71
N LEU A 112 5.65 8.82 3.13
CA LEU A 112 4.40 8.37 3.71
C LEU A 112 4.24 8.85 5.15
N GLN A 113 3.00 9.02 5.57
CA GLN A 113 2.62 9.38 6.93
C GLN A 113 1.95 8.20 7.63
N GLN A 114 1.78 8.32 8.93
CA GLN A 114 1.07 7.32 9.72
C GLN A 114 -0.36 7.14 9.20
N ASN A 115 -0.79 5.88 9.10
CA ASN A 115 -2.09 5.44 8.60
C ASN A 115 -2.32 5.67 7.09
N ASP A 116 -1.31 6.10 6.32
CA ASP A 116 -1.41 6.15 4.87
C ASP A 116 -1.76 4.78 4.28
N ILE A 117 -2.57 4.80 3.22
CA ILE A 117 -2.91 3.61 2.45
C ILE A 117 -2.38 3.82 1.03
N VAL A 118 -1.52 2.92 0.59
CA VAL A 118 -1.01 2.85 -0.78
C VAL A 118 -1.82 1.80 -1.53
N TYR A 119 -2.59 2.22 -2.52
CA TYR A 119 -3.37 1.33 -3.37
C TYR A 119 -2.77 1.24 -4.76
N VAL A 120 -2.37 0.04 -5.16
CA VAL A 120 -1.86 -0.24 -6.50
C VAL A 120 -3.01 -0.72 -7.38
N THR A 121 -3.34 0.06 -8.41
CA THR A 121 -4.45 -0.24 -9.33
C THR A 121 -4.10 -1.43 -10.22
N PRO A 122 -5.01 -2.44 -10.38
CA PRO A 122 -4.80 -3.55 -11.29
C PRO A 122 -4.97 -3.11 -12.76
N ASN A 123 -4.19 -3.73 -13.65
CA ASN A 123 -4.31 -3.48 -15.08
C ASN A 123 -5.53 -4.22 -15.69
N LYS A 124 -5.94 -3.77 -16.89
CA LYS A 124 -7.12 -4.32 -17.60
C LYS A 124 -6.95 -5.81 -17.97
N ALA A 125 -5.74 -6.34 -18.05
CA ALA A 125 -5.53 -7.75 -18.38
C ALA A 125 -5.98 -8.65 -17.23
N LYS A 126 -5.74 -8.27 -15.96
CA LYS A 126 -6.24 -9.01 -14.81
C LYS A 126 -7.75 -8.92 -14.68
N ALA A 127 -8.34 -7.74 -14.92
CA ALA A 127 -9.80 -7.57 -14.90
C ALA A 127 -10.47 -8.48 -15.92
N ARG A 128 -9.94 -8.61 -17.15
CA ARG A 128 -10.46 -9.52 -18.17
C ARG A 128 -10.29 -11.00 -17.83
N ASN A 129 -9.16 -11.40 -17.23
CA ASN A 129 -8.93 -12.79 -16.86
C ASN A 129 -9.86 -13.27 -15.73
N SER A 130 -10.35 -12.41 -14.87
CA SER A 130 -11.36 -12.76 -13.87
C SER A 130 -12.75 -13.02 -14.49
N ASP A 131 -13.08 -12.36 -15.62
CA ASP A 131 -14.36 -12.52 -16.30
C ASP A 131 -14.39 -13.73 -17.27
N ILE A 132 -13.24 -14.12 -17.83
CA ILE A 132 -13.14 -15.17 -18.85
C ILE A 132 -13.10 -16.60 -18.23
N GLY A 133 -12.81 -16.71 -16.95
CA GLY A 133 -12.44 -18.00 -16.31
C GLY A 133 -13.52 -19.07 -16.22
N SER A 134 -14.79 -18.77 -16.39
CA SER A 134 -15.86 -19.79 -16.21
C SER A 134 -16.69 -20.09 -17.47
N SER A 135 -16.92 -19.13 -18.34
CA SER A 135 -17.82 -19.34 -19.50
C SER A 135 -17.13 -19.92 -20.72
N THR A 136 -15.89 -19.51 -21.01
CA THR A 136 -15.17 -19.93 -22.23
C THR A 136 -14.75 -21.40 -22.19
N SER A 137 -14.32 -21.91 -21.03
CA SER A 137 -13.95 -23.32 -20.89
C SER A 137 -15.14 -24.27 -21.03
N LEU A 138 -16.33 -23.83 -20.62
CA LEU A 138 -17.57 -24.62 -20.78
C LEU A 138 -17.96 -24.74 -22.26
N TRP A 139 -17.81 -23.69 -23.06
CA TRP A 139 -18.10 -23.73 -24.48
C TRP A 139 -17.14 -24.63 -25.27
N PHE A 140 -15.85 -24.61 -24.96
CA PHE A 140 -14.86 -25.52 -25.58
C PHE A 140 -15.12 -26.97 -25.21
N SER A 141 -15.51 -27.24 -23.96
CA SER A 141 -15.87 -28.61 -23.53
C SER A 141 -17.15 -29.10 -24.23
N ALA A 142 -18.17 -28.24 -24.37
CA ALA A 142 -19.42 -28.62 -25.05
C ALA A 142 -19.22 -28.90 -26.55
N THR A 143 -18.40 -28.11 -27.25
CA THR A 143 -18.11 -28.34 -28.68
C THR A 143 -17.30 -29.62 -28.91
N SER A 144 -16.34 -29.94 -28.04
CA SER A 144 -15.57 -31.21 -28.16
C SER A 144 -16.43 -32.45 -27.93
N ILE A 145 -17.37 -32.38 -27.02
CA ILE A 145 -18.36 -33.48 -26.77
C ILE A 145 -19.26 -33.66 -27.99
N LEU A 146 -19.76 -32.58 -28.59
CA LEU A 146 -20.60 -32.65 -29.80
C LEU A 146 -19.86 -33.27 -30.98
N ILE A 147 -18.60 -32.88 -31.22
CA ILE A 147 -17.76 -33.46 -32.28
C ILE A 147 -17.52 -34.95 -32.03
N SER A 148 -17.26 -35.35 -30.80
CA SER A 148 -17.07 -36.78 -30.44
C SER A 148 -18.32 -37.63 -30.71
N ILE A 149 -19.50 -37.12 -30.34
CA ILE A 149 -20.77 -37.78 -30.60
C ILE A 149 -21.06 -37.89 -32.10
N ALA A 150 -20.83 -36.82 -32.88
CA ALA A 150 -21.01 -36.83 -34.31
C ALA A 150 -20.08 -37.81 -35.02
N SER A 151 -18.81 -37.90 -34.57
CA SER A 151 -17.83 -38.89 -35.08
C SER A 151 -18.25 -40.34 -34.76
N LEU A 152 -18.77 -40.59 -33.59
CA LEU A 152 -19.26 -41.90 -33.19
C LEU A 152 -20.45 -42.33 -34.02
N LEU A 153 -21.44 -41.46 -34.20
CA LEU A 153 -22.62 -41.70 -35.04
C LEU A 153 -22.24 -41.96 -36.50
N TYR A 154 -21.31 -41.20 -37.07
CA TYR A 154 -20.81 -41.43 -38.41
C TYR A 154 -20.18 -42.80 -38.58
N ASN A 155 -19.42 -43.31 -37.59
CA ASN A 155 -18.81 -44.66 -37.62
C ASN A 155 -19.81 -45.78 -37.45
N ILE A 156 -20.93 -45.57 -36.75
CA ILE A 156 -21.99 -46.61 -36.56
C ILE A 156 -22.89 -46.72 -37.76
N LEU A 157 -23.13 -45.59 -38.52
CA LEU A 157 -24.05 -45.56 -39.64
C LEU A 157 -23.38 -45.90 -40.99
N ARG A 158 -22.07 -46.11 -41.02
CA ARG A 158 -21.30 -46.53 -42.17
C ARG A 158 -20.96 -48.03 -42.09
#